data_0bd85d3f8ddfd71cf28e941c7f3ecf88
#
_entry.id   0bd85d3f8ddfd71cf28e941c7f3ecf88
#
_cell.length_a   1.000
_cell.length_b   1.000
_cell.length_c   1.000
_cell.angle_alpha   90.00
_cell.angle_beta   90.00
_cell.angle_gamma   90.00
#
_symmetry.space_group_name_H-M   'P 1'
#
loop_
_entity.id
_entity.type
_entity.pdbx_description
1 polymer ?
#
loop_
_entity_poly.entity_id
_entity_poly.type
_entity_poly.pdbx_seq_one_letter_code
_entity_poly.pdbx_strand_id
1 'polypeptide(L)'
;MKGTVNTFNEWVNIFKKDHMNALPLGNQKFFQAAGGDPNIQYHHGYFKFKSDECMVIQSKIPVCEYWNFQLENNWMESLDYRFYPIHINSHTADLDENEFIIHVTHEPIDAKNNIITCGRENGAMLLRWIGANEQTIPNVKIVKIDKLND
;
A
#
# COMPACT_ATOMS: atom_id res chain seq x y z
N MET A 1 -23.59 14.24 -4.20
CA MET A 1 -22.41 14.63 -3.39
C MET A 1 -22.38 14.00 -1.99
N LYS A 2 -23.43 14.03 -1.16
CA LYS A 2 -23.40 13.37 0.17
C LYS A 2 -23.14 11.85 0.12
N GLY A 3 -23.63 11.13 -0.88
CA GLY A 3 -23.43 9.69 -1.01
C GLY A 3 -21.95 9.30 -1.23
N THR A 4 -21.23 9.98 -2.12
CA THR A 4 -19.83 9.69 -2.43
C THR A 4 -18.92 9.92 -1.22
N VAL A 5 -19.09 11.06 -0.52
CA VAL A 5 -18.31 11.36 0.69
C VAL A 5 -18.52 10.30 1.77
N ASN A 6 -19.77 9.87 1.98
CA ASN A 6 -20.07 8.81 2.95
C ASN A 6 -19.43 7.49 2.57
N THR A 7 -19.45 7.10 1.30
CA THR A 7 -18.83 5.86 0.81
C THR A 7 -17.32 5.83 1.09
N PHE A 8 -16.59 6.89 0.75
CA PHE A 8 -15.14 6.96 1.03
C PHE A 8 -14.85 6.93 2.54
N ASN A 9 -15.63 7.64 3.34
CA ASN A 9 -15.49 7.59 4.80
C ASN A 9 -15.74 6.19 5.36
N GLU A 10 -16.76 5.48 4.89
CA GLU A 10 -17.05 4.11 5.31
C GLU A 10 -15.89 3.17 4.95
N TRP A 11 -15.36 3.25 3.74
CA TRP A 11 -14.22 2.42 3.30
C TRP A 11 -12.98 2.68 4.15
N VAL A 12 -12.59 3.94 4.32
CA VAL A 12 -11.42 4.29 5.12
C VAL A 12 -11.59 3.88 6.58
N ASN A 13 -12.82 3.96 7.14
CA ASN A 13 -13.10 3.50 8.49
C ASN A 13 -12.96 1.97 8.61
N ILE A 14 -13.35 1.20 7.59
CA ILE A 14 -13.09 -0.25 7.54
C ILE A 14 -11.57 -0.51 7.54
N PHE A 15 -10.80 0.18 6.69
CA PHE A 15 -9.34 0.02 6.64
C PHE A 15 -8.67 0.38 7.97
N LYS A 16 -9.10 1.47 8.61
CA LYS A 16 -8.62 1.87 9.95
C LYS A 16 -8.87 0.80 11.02
N LYS A 17 -10.05 0.18 10.98
CA LYS A 17 -10.47 -0.78 11.98
C LYS A 17 -9.83 -2.14 11.77
N ASP A 18 -9.84 -2.64 10.54
CA ASP A 18 -9.61 -4.05 10.25
C ASP A 18 -8.29 -4.29 9.49
N HIS A 19 -7.69 -3.25 8.88
CA HIS A 19 -6.52 -3.36 8.01
C HIS A 19 -5.37 -2.41 8.46
N MET A 20 -5.28 -2.11 9.75
CA MET A 20 -4.22 -1.25 10.28
C MET A 20 -2.84 -1.90 10.11
N ASN A 21 -1.93 -1.20 9.41
CA ASN A 21 -0.59 -1.68 9.09
C ASN A 21 -0.59 -3.10 8.47
N ALA A 22 -1.57 -3.35 7.61
CA ALA A 22 -1.75 -4.63 6.93
C ALA A 22 -2.33 -4.41 5.53
N LEU A 23 -2.09 -5.35 4.63
CA LEU A 23 -2.61 -5.38 3.25
C LEU A 23 -3.31 -6.73 2.99
N PRO A 24 -4.42 -7.01 3.65
CA PRO A 24 -5.16 -8.25 3.42
C PRO A 24 -5.77 -8.27 2.02
N LEU A 25 -6.09 -9.44 1.52
CA LEU A 25 -6.92 -9.56 0.33
C LEU A 25 -8.32 -8.99 0.64
N GLY A 26 -8.70 -7.96 -0.07
CA GLY A 26 -10.00 -7.34 0.09
C GLY A 26 -11.15 -8.19 -0.45
N ASN A 27 -12.37 -7.85 -0.10
CA ASN A 27 -13.56 -8.47 -0.66
C ASN A 27 -13.75 -8.07 -2.13
N GLN A 28 -13.28 -8.92 -3.05
CA GLN A 28 -13.28 -8.63 -4.49
C GLN A 28 -14.70 -8.39 -5.04
N LYS A 29 -15.69 -9.13 -4.54
CA LYS A 29 -17.11 -8.95 -4.95
C LYS A 29 -17.62 -7.56 -4.56
N PHE A 30 -17.22 -7.09 -3.38
CA PHE A 30 -17.58 -5.75 -2.91
C PHE A 30 -16.95 -4.67 -3.80
N PHE A 31 -15.67 -4.79 -4.14
CA PHE A 31 -15.00 -3.83 -5.03
C PHE A 31 -15.57 -3.87 -6.44
N GLN A 32 -15.86 -5.04 -6.98
CA GLN A 32 -16.49 -5.18 -8.30
C GLN A 32 -17.89 -4.56 -8.34
N ALA A 33 -18.69 -4.73 -7.29
CA ALA A 33 -20.00 -4.08 -7.17
C ALA A 33 -19.91 -2.54 -7.13
N ALA A 34 -18.76 -2.00 -6.66
CA ALA A 34 -18.46 -0.58 -6.66
C ALA A 34 -17.77 -0.08 -7.95
N GLY A 35 -17.67 -0.93 -8.99
CA GLY A 35 -17.05 -0.60 -10.28
C GLY A 35 -15.58 -0.99 -10.41
N GLY A 36 -15.04 -1.79 -9.49
CA GLY A 36 -13.68 -2.34 -9.60
C GLY A 36 -13.54 -3.35 -10.73
N ASP A 37 -12.37 -3.35 -11.39
CA ASP A 37 -12.06 -4.28 -12.46
C ASP A 37 -11.93 -5.72 -11.90
N PRO A 38 -12.60 -6.74 -12.49
CA PRO A 38 -12.51 -8.13 -12.06
C PRO A 38 -11.10 -8.73 -12.21
N ASN A 39 -10.26 -8.18 -13.08
CA ASN A 39 -8.88 -8.63 -13.28
C ASN A 39 -7.90 -8.05 -12.24
N ILE A 40 -8.33 -7.19 -11.34
CA ILE A 40 -7.50 -6.58 -10.33
C ILE A 40 -7.81 -7.15 -8.95
N GLN A 41 -6.79 -7.66 -8.27
CA GLN A 41 -6.86 -7.98 -6.86
C GLN A 41 -6.45 -6.74 -6.05
N TYR A 42 -7.36 -6.26 -5.21
CA TYR A 42 -7.18 -5.08 -4.40
C TYR A 42 -6.82 -5.45 -2.96
N HIS A 43 -5.71 -4.90 -2.47
CA HIS A 43 -5.27 -5.00 -1.08
C HIS A 43 -5.24 -3.61 -0.46
N HIS A 44 -6.37 -3.21 0.12
CA HIS A 44 -6.46 -1.94 0.83
C HIS A 44 -6.01 -2.07 2.27
N GLY A 45 -5.21 -1.13 2.72
CA GLY A 45 -4.77 -1.01 4.10
C GLY A 45 -4.81 0.42 4.60
N TYR A 46 -4.41 0.58 5.84
CA TYR A 46 -4.28 1.86 6.49
C TYR A 46 -2.97 1.91 7.26
N PHE A 47 -2.10 2.87 6.94
CA PHE A 47 -0.83 3.02 7.64
C PHE A 47 -0.96 3.97 8.83
N LYS A 48 -0.30 3.61 9.93
CA LYS A 48 -0.08 4.46 11.08
C LYS A 48 1.14 3.95 11.87
N PHE A 49 2.21 4.74 11.91
CA PHE A 49 3.43 4.41 12.63
C PHE A 49 4.15 5.70 13.06
N LYS A 50 5.15 5.58 13.93
CA LYS A 50 5.89 6.72 14.49
C LYS A 50 6.99 7.19 13.55
N SER A 51 7.51 8.40 13.80
CA SER A 51 8.59 9.01 12.99
C SER A 51 9.92 8.24 13.04
N ASP A 52 10.16 7.46 14.10
CA ASP A 52 11.35 6.62 14.26
C ASP A 52 11.13 5.17 13.79
N GLU A 53 10.00 4.91 13.12
CA GLU A 53 9.60 3.61 12.62
C GLU A 53 9.53 3.59 11.09
N CYS A 54 9.72 2.40 10.54
CA CYS A 54 9.55 2.08 9.13
C CYS A 54 8.49 0.97 8.99
N MET A 55 7.55 1.15 8.10
CA MET A 55 6.68 0.06 7.66
C MET A 55 7.37 -0.69 6.52
N VAL A 56 7.69 -1.95 6.76
CA VAL A 56 8.31 -2.84 5.77
C VAL A 56 7.25 -3.73 5.17
N ILE A 57 7.12 -3.69 3.85
CA ILE A 57 6.18 -4.51 3.07
C ILE A 57 7.01 -5.45 2.20
N GLN A 58 6.86 -6.75 2.42
CA GLN A 58 7.58 -7.77 1.68
C GLN A 58 6.59 -8.73 1.01
N SER A 59 6.84 -9.06 -0.25
CA SER A 59 6.01 -10.01 -0.98
C SER A 59 6.78 -10.69 -2.10
N LYS A 60 6.47 -11.97 -2.32
CA LYS A 60 6.66 -12.59 -3.63
C LYS A 60 5.71 -11.95 -4.62
N ILE A 61 6.16 -11.85 -5.86
CA ILE A 61 5.34 -11.33 -6.95
C ILE A 61 4.65 -12.54 -7.61
N PRO A 62 3.31 -12.61 -7.63
CA PRO A 62 2.60 -13.64 -8.37
C PRO A 62 2.87 -13.48 -9.88
N VAL A 63 2.60 -14.51 -10.66
CA VAL A 63 2.53 -14.33 -12.12
C VAL A 63 1.38 -13.39 -12.43
N CYS A 64 1.69 -12.17 -12.86
CA CYS A 64 0.74 -11.10 -13.14
C CYS A 64 1.25 -10.22 -14.29
N GLU A 65 0.36 -9.45 -14.89
CA GLU A 65 0.70 -8.51 -15.97
C GLU A 65 1.40 -7.27 -15.43
N TYR A 66 0.94 -6.77 -14.28
CA TYR A 66 1.45 -5.54 -13.65
C TYR A 66 1.09 -5.53 -12.18
N TRP A 67 1.86 -4.80 -11.37
CA TRP A 67 1.50 -4.48 -10.00
C TRP A 67 1.93 -3.06 -9.63
N ASN A 68 1.23 -2.46 -8.67
CA ASN A 68 1.65 -1.21 -8.05
C ASN A 68 1.24 -1.15 -6.58
N PHE A 69 2.02 -0.39 -5.84
CA PHE A 69 1.71 0.02 -4.47
C PHE A 69 1.75 1.55 -4.39
N GLN A 70 0.81 2.15 -3.66
CA GLN A 70 0.76 3.60 -3.45
C GLN A 70 0.24 3.99 -2.09
N LEU A 71 0.68 5.17 -1.60
CA LEU A 71 0.16 5.82 -0.42
C LEU A 71 -0.93 6.82 -0.80
N GLU A 72 -1.94 6.91 0.04
CA GLU A 72 -3.12 7.73 -0.15
C GLU A 72 -3.44 8.50 1.14
N ASN A 73 -4.18 9.59 1.01
CA ASN A 73 -4.72 10.31 2.17
C ASN A 73 -6.00 9.63 2.71
N ASN A 74 -6.64 10.26 3.68
CA ASN A 74 -7.90 9.77 4.28
C ASN A 74 -9.12 9.82 3.34
N TRP A 75 -8.97 10.34 2.12
CA TRP A 75 -9.98 10.37 1.07
C TRP A 75 -9.66 9.42 -0.08
N MET A 76 -8.65 8.56 0.09
CA MET A 76 -8.15 7.67 -0.95
C MET A 76 -7.62 8.42 -2.19
N GLU A 77 -7.20 9.67 -2.01
CA GLU A 77 -6.48 10.41 -3.03
C GLU A 77 -4.99 10.10 -2.90
N SER A 78 -4.29 9.89 -4.04
CA SER A 78 -2.84 9.69 -4.01
C SER A 78 -2.14 10.89 -3.36
N LEU A 79 -1.06 10.64 -2.64
CA LEU A 79 -0.22 11.71 -2.13
C LEU A 79 0.48 12.44 -3.30
N ASP A 80 1.27 13.47 -3.02
CA ASP A 80 1.87 14.30 -4.06
C ASP A 80 3.04 13.60 -4.78
N TYR A 81 2.69 12.78 -5.77
CA TYR A 81 3.62 12.02 -6.60
C TYR A 81 4.54 12.88 -7.49
N ARG A 82 4.25 14.16 -7.64
CA ARG A 82 5.05 15.07 -8.49
C ARG A 82 6.40 15.38 -7.86
N PHE A 83 6.47 15.37 -6.53
CA PHE A 83 7.66 15.79 -5.78
C PHE A 83 8.19 14.73 -4.83
N TYR A 84 7.41 13.68 -4.57
CA TYR A 84 7.73 12.68 -3.56
C TYR A 84 7.56 11.24 -4.09
N PRO A 85 8.45 10.32 -3.69
CA PRO A 85 8.30 8.91 -3.98
C PRO A 85 7.20 8.32 -3.09
N ILE A 86 5.95 8.33 -3.55
CA ILE A 86 4.78 7.85 -2.79
C ILE A 86 4.21 6.55 -3.36
N HIS A 87 4.73 6.09 -4.47
CA HIS A 87 4.30 4.88 -5.16
C HIS A 87 5.48 4.13 -5.76
N ILE A 88 5.27 2.85 -6.00
CA ILE A 88 6.22 1.97 -6.67
C ILE A 88 5.45 0.92 -7.47
N ASN A 89 6.04 0.42 -8.54
CA ASN A 89 5.39 -0.53 -9.44
C ASN A 89 6.40 -1.51 -10.06
N SER A 90 5.90 -2.44 -10.87
CA SER A 90 6.69 -3.48 -11.54
C SER A 90 7.83 -2.95 -12.43
N HIS A 91 7.80 -1.68 -12.84
CA HIS A 91 8.84 -1.07 -13.69
C HIS A 91 9.85 -0.23 -12.90
N THR A 92 9.50 0.16 -11.68
CA THR A 92 10.33 1.08 -10.88
C THR A 92 10.92 0.42 -9.63
N ALA A 93 10.41 -0.76 -9.26
CA ALA A 93 10.89 -1.49 -8.10
C ALA A 93 12.26 -2.12 -8.35
N ASP A 94 13.12 -2.04 -7.35
CA ASP A 94 14.34 -2.85 -7.24
C ASP A 94 13.96 -4.19 -6.63
N LEU A 95 14.11 -5.26 -7.39
CA LEU A 95 13.67 -6.61 -7.02
C LEU A 95 14.87 -7.47 -6.60
N ASP A 96 14.62 -8.38 -5.68
CA ASP A 96 15.52 -9.49 -5.38
C ASP A 96 14.86 -10.78 -5.88
N GLU A 97 15.40 -11.33 -6.98
CA GLU A 97 14.77 -12.41 -7.76
C GLU A 97 13.31 -12.04 -8.14
N ASN A 98 12.33 -12.67 -7.52
CA ASN A 98 10.91 -12.42 -7.76
C ASN A 98 10.19 -11.89 -6.50
N GLU A 99 10.92 -11.15 -5.67
CA GLU A 99 10.39 -10.53 -4.46
C GLU A 99 10.68 -9.03 -4.44
N PHE A 100 9.82 -8.27 -3.80
CA PHE A 100 10.10 -6.89 -3.41
C PHE A 100 10.10 -6.70 -1.90
N ILE A 101 10.91 -5.76 -1.45
CA ILE A 101 10.83 -5.18 -0.12
C ILE A 101 10.64 -3.68 -0.31
N ILE A 102 9.55 -3.12 0.20
CA ILE A 102 9.25 -1.68 0.19
C ILE A 102 9.42 -1.16 1.60
N HIS A 103 10.14 -0.05 1.74
CA HIS A 103 10.33 0.67 2.99
C HIS A 103 9.48 1.94 2.97
N VAL A 104 8.48 2.03 3.84
CA VAL A 104 7.65 3.24 3.99
C VAL A 104 8.08 3.99 5.24
N THR A 105 8.48 5.25 5.08
CA THR A 105 8.98 6.10 6.16
C THR A 105 8.36 7.50 6.09
N HIS A 106 8.50 8.29 7.16
CA HIS A 106 8.06 9.68 7.12
C HIS A 106 9.05 10.58 6.40
N GLU A 107 10.34 10.33 6.58
CA GLU A 107 11.45 11.03 5.92
C GLU A 107 12.26 10.04 5.07
N PRO A 108 12.97 10.50 4.03
CA PRO A 108 13.81 9.64 3.20
C PRO A 108 14.90 8.93 4.03
N ILE A 109 15.15 7.66 3.72
CA ILE A 109 16.25 6.87 4.27
C ILE A 109 17.06 6.23 3.14
N ASP A 110 18.29 5.82 3.44
CA ASP A 110 19.12 5.07 2.50
C ASP A 110 18.70 3.58 2.49
N ALA A 111 17.62 3.30 1.78
CA ALA A 111 17.11 1.94 1.58
C ALA A 111 16.49 1.80 0.19
N LYS A 112 16.61 0.61 -0.39
CA LYS A 112 15.94 0.27 -1.66
C LYS A 112 14.43 0.41 -1.52
N ASN A 113 13.77 0.83 -2.62
CA ASN A 113 12.32 0.98 -2.66
C ASN A 113 11.76 1.81 -1.50
N ASN A 114 12.48 2.87 -1.09
CA ASN A 114 11.98 3.77 -0.05
C ASN A 114 10.94 4.72 -0.64
N ILE A 115 9.76 4.74 -0.05
CA ILE A 115 8.68 5.69 -0.31
C ILE A 115 8.30 6.42 0.97
N ILE A 116 7.81 7.64 0.85
CA ILE A 116 7.57 8.51 2.01
C ILE A 116 6.14 8.97 2.14
N THR A 117 5.71 9.22 3.37
CA THR A 117 4.34 9.59 3.71
C THR A 117 4.02 11.07 3.49
N CYS A 118 4.97 11.87 2.96
CA CYS A 118 4.81 13.33 2.78
C CYS A 118 4.40 14.05 4.06
N GLY A 119 4.99 13.68 5.21
CA GLY A 119 4.70 14.27 6.51
C GLY A 119 3.37 13.84 7.14
N ARG A 120 2.69 12.82 6.59
CA ARG A 120 1.45 12.30 7.16
C ARG A 120 1.74 11.18 8.15
N GLU A 121 1.20 11.28 9.36
CA GLU A 121 1.30 10.24 10.38
C GLU A 121 0.46 9.00 10.05
N ASN A 122 -0.55 9.16 9.19
CA ASN A 122 -1.45 8.09 8.81
C ASN A 122 -2.16 8.38 7.47
N GLY A 123 -2.66 7.33 6.83
CA GLY A 123 -3.40 7.42 5.59
C GLY A 123 -3.79 6.03 5.06
N ALA A 124 -4.54 6.01 3.97
CA ALA A 124 -4.82 4.78 3.25
C ALA A 124 -3.59 4.34 2.43
N MET A 125 -3.54 3.07 2.10
CA MET A 125 -2.56 2.48 1.20
C MET A 125 -3.20 1.39 0.36
N LEU A 126 -2.67 1.17 -0.83
CA LEU A 126 -3.24 0.24 -1.78
C LEU A 126 -2.17 -0.49 -2.57
N LEU A 127 -2.22 -1.82 -2.53
CA LEU A 127 -1.50 -2.69 -3.46
C LEU A 127 -2.50 -3.31 -4.44
N ARG A 128 -2.14 -3.35 -5.72
CA ARG A 128 -2.91 -3.99 -6.79
C ARG A 128 -2.05 -5.03 -7.50
N TRP A 129 -2.61 -6.22 -7.68
CA TRP A 129 -2.12 -7.21 -8.63
C TRP A 129 -3.06 -7.25 -9.83
N ILE A 130 -2.58 -6.98 -11.02
CA ILE A 130 -3.35 -6.92 -12.26
C ILE A 130 -3.07 -8.17 -13.09
N GLY A 131 -4.11 -8.93 -13.43
CA GLY A 131 -3.99 -10.18 -14.17
C GLY A 131 -3.28 -11.29 -13.39
N ALA A 132 -3.32 -11.27 -12.06
CA ALA A 132 -2.65 -12.28 -11.26
C ALA A 132 -3.39 -13.62 -11.29
N ASN A 133 -2.62 -14.70 -11.44
CA ASN A 133 -3.16 -16.07 -11.50
C ASN A 133 -3.38 -16.70 -10.12
N GLU A 134 -2.85 -16.12 -9.06
CA GLU A 134 -2.99 -16.57 -7.68
C GLU A 134 -3.14 -15.42 -6.70
N GLN A 135 -3.60 -15.73 -5.49
CA GLN A 135 -3.75 -14.73 -4.42
C GLN A 135 -2.48 -14.68 -3.60
N THR A 136 -1.76 -13.56 -3.66
CA THR A 136 -0.55 -13.34 -2.88
C THR A 136 -0.77 -12.20 -1.90
N ILE A 137 -0.65 -12.50 -0.60
CA ILE A 137 -0.83 -11.53 0.48
C ILE A 137 0.55 -11.10 0.97
N PRO A 138 0.89 -9.80 0.89
CA PRO A 138 2.18 -9.31 1.39
C PRO A 138 2.26 -9.37 2.91
N ASN A 139 3.47 -9.58 3.40
CA ASN A 139 3.78 -9.43 4.82
C ASN A 139 4.07 -7.97 5.12
N VAL A 140 3.42 -7.42 6.13
CA VAL A 140 3.62 -6.04 6.58
C VAL A 140 4.05 -6.04 8.03
N LYS A 141 5.14 -5.35 8.36
CA LYS A 141 5.63 -5.19 9.74
C LYS A 141 6.12 -3.77 9.98
N ILE A 142 5.99 -3.31 11.23
CA ILE A 142 6.59 -2.07 11.70
C ILE A 142 7.88 -2.42 12.43
N VAL A 143 8.96 -1.76 12.06
CA VAL A 143 10.29 -1.91 12.67
C VAL A 143 10.87 -0.54 13.01
N LYS A 144 11.80 -0.47 13.97
CA LYS A 144 12.56 0.75 14.20
C LYS A 144 13.56 0.96 13.09
N ILE A 145 13.76 2.22 12.66
CA ILE A 145 14.65 2.57 11.56
C ILE A 145 16.10 2.15 11.88
N ASP A 146 16.53 2.30 13.12
CA ASP A 146 17.86 1.91 13.58
C ASP A 146 18.11 0.38 13.56
N LYS A 147 17.06 -0.42 13.41
CA LYS A 147 17.10 -1.89 13.34
C LYS A 147 16.81 -2.45 11.95
N LEU A 148 16.79 -1.62 10.92
CA LEU A 148 16.53 -2.10 9.55
C LEU A 148 17.65 -2.97 8.98
N ASN A 149 18.88 -2.80 9.48
CA ASN A 149 20.08 -3.50 9.00
C ASN A 149 20.52 -4.66 9.93
N ASP A 150 19.74 -4.95 10.96
CA ASP A 150 19.96 -6.08 11.87
C ASP A 150 19.16 -7.31 11.37
#